data_b07b6ccfcaca4d2639bf03d368a6b98a
#
_entry.id   b07b6ccfcaca4d2639bf03d368a6b98a
#
_cell.length_a   1.000
_cell.length_b   1.000
_cell.length_c   1.000
_cell.angle_alpha   90.00
_cell.angle_beta   90.00
_cell.angle_gamma   90.00
#
_symmetry.space_group_name_H-M   'P 1'
#
loop_
_entity.id
_entity.type
_entity.pdbx_description
1 polymer ?
#
loop_
_entity_poly.entity_id
_entity_poly.type
_entity_poly.pdbx_seq_one_letter_code
_entity_poly.pdbx_strand_id
1 'polypeptide(L)'
;RKLLEDQQATTMTEAVRNLGGVKGGPSGEASNINEVFSSRGFSMTNSRNYFRNGVRYLKFSNDALSSIERIEILKGPASVLYGAVEPGGIINFITKPTLYTPRYGATIRYGSYDYKQASIDISGPLNAKKTIRYRLNGMYEDADKFRKPQNSKRYDITPVIDIDLGRKTTLNIDADIFRDKRTQDPGVLHIDNEVINNGFKTFLGEPWAYGKFTNNSVGFQLTHRFNQNWSFRSSARQYFTHEDRLYFQMKTPQKDSTITRRLAHWDAKINYTNVLEELNGSFKTGFIQHKVIAGLEYGWLTNRRKVKGNMYTPISYVHPEYSEKPVDFEMEQSTDLRITQRTYAIYLQDQVSFSDQWKLLLGARADWVNDKQDNYIKDKKTDENNFAISPRVGLVYLPMPDLSLYATYSQSFVPQSGQTKDGEAFDPITSKQWEAGVKKSFFNDRLSTSLAFYTLSKTNLPTIDPEDEEYKILIGKQTSKGIELSVNGEITPSWSVAFNYAYTHAEVTKTNDETYPVGTQLANISPSQFNLWTSYLIRKGPVKGLSFGGGWYFQGKSYGNMAHTIDLDAYHLVDCFVAYKRSFYKISANLKNVFNQEYYTGSQGNYLLFPGSARTLMVMLAVNF
;
A
#
# COMPACT_ATOMS: atom_id res chain seq x y z
N ARG A 1 15.09 4.37 5.24
CA ARG A 1 15.47 5.48 4.38
C ARG A 1 16.70 5.15 3.52
N LYS A 2 17.85 4.75 4.10
CA LYS A 2 19.08 4.40 3.35
C LYS A 2 18.81 3.42 2.21
N LEU A 3 18.05 2.33 2.48
CA LEU A 3 17.66 1.34 1.49
C LEU A 3 16.90 1.96 0.30
N LEU A 4 15.90 2.80 0.56
CA LEU A 4 15.14 3.49 -0.49
C LEU A 4 15.99 4.44 -1.34
N GLU A 5 16.96 5.12 -0.68
CA GLU A 5 17.92 6.02 -1.36
C GLU A 5 18.94 5.23 -2.20
N ASP A 6 19.41 4.07 -1.74
CA ASP A 6 20.36 3.22 -2.47
C ASP A 6 19.69 2.55 -3.68
N GLN A 7 18.42 2.16 -3.55
CA GLN A 7 17.63 1.61 -4.65
C GLN A 7 17.07 2.66 -5.60
N GLN A 8 17.17 3.94 -5.27
CA GLN A 8 16.45 5.02 -5.96
C GLN A 8 14.97 4.63 -6.21
N ALA A 9 14.29 4.15 -5.15
CA ALA A 9 12.88 3.80 -5.24
C ALA A 9 12.04 5.04 -5.58
N THR A 10 11.26 4.95 -6.64
CA THR A 10 10.38 6.03 -7.13
C THR A 10 8.91 5.70 -6.99
N THR A 11 8.60 4.41 -6.81
CA THR A 11 7.24 3.90 -6.61
C THR A 11 7.13 3.16 -5.28
N MET A 12 5.90 3.01 -4.80
CA MET A 12 5.63 2.24 -3.59
C MET A 12 5.94 0.75 -3.81
N THR A 13 5.65 0.20 -4.98
CA THR A 13 5.99 -1.19 -5.36
C THR A 13 7.48 -1.46 -5.21
N GLU A 14 8.35 -0.55 -5.67
CA GLU A 14 9.80 -0.66 -5.46
C GLU A 14 10.18 -0.55 -3.98
N ALA A 15 9.56 0.36 -3.24
CA ALA A 15 9.86 0.61 -1.83
C ALA A 15 9.57 -0.62 -0.95
N VAL A 16 8.48 -1.35 -1.21
CA VAL A 16 8.08 -2.52 -0.40
C VAL A 16 8.69 -3.83 -0.86
N ARG A 17 9.36 -3.86 -2.02
CA ARG A 17 9.94 -5.08 -2.61
C ARG A 17 10.87 -5.83 -1.64
N ASN A 18 11.53 -5.12 -0.72
CA ASN A 18 12.40 -5.74 0.27
C ASN A 18 11.71 -6.26 1.52
N LEU A 19 10.40 -6.21 1.58
CA LEU A 19 9.65 -6.69 2.75
C LEU A 19 9.15 -8.12 2.47
N GLY A 20 9.57 -9.08 3.29
CA GLY A 20 9.13 -10.46 3.17
C GLY A 20 7.61 -10.59 3.30
N GLY A 21 6.97 -11.39 2.45
CA GLY A 21 5.54 -11.62 2.48
C GLY A 21 4.66 -10.43 2.07
N VAL A 22 5.27 -9.36 1.53
CA VAL A 22 4.55 -8.23 0.92
C VAL A 22 4.80 -8.24 -0.58
N LYS A 23 3.73 -8.19 -1.37
CA LYS A 23 3.79 -8.19 -2.84
C LYS A 23 2.96 -7.04 -3.37
N GLY A 24 3.46 -6.36 -4.41
CA GLY A 24 2.62 -5.50 -5.26
C GLY A 24 1.51 -6.32 -5.88
N GLY A 25 0.30 -5.78 -5.91
CA GLY A 25 -0.88 -6.47 -6.43
C GLY A 25 -0.79 -6.74 -7.94
N PRO A 26 -1.81 -7.43 -8.48
CA PRO A 26 -1.83 -7.85 -9.88
C PRO A 26 -1.68 -6.69 -10.86
N SER A 27 -1.93 -5.51 -10.40
CA SER A 27 -1.86 -4.32 -11.24
C SER A 27 -0.47 -3.70 -11.39
N GLY A 28 0.57 -4.18 -10.73
CA GLY A 28 1.98 -3.78 -10.91
C GLY A 28 2.25 -2.31 -11.27
N GLU A 29 3.48 -1.99 -11.63
CA GLU A 29 3.86 -0.64 -12.11
C GLU A 29 3.29 -0.31 -13.50
N ALA A 30 2.98 -1.33 -14.29
CA ALA A 30 2.45 -1.18 -15.64
C ALA A 30 0.94 -0.93 -15.68
N SER A 31 0.24 -1.16 -14.58
CA SER A 31 -1.21 -1.07 -14.53
C SER A 31 -1.70 0.35 -14.26
N ASN A 32 -2.90 0.58 -14.72
CA ASN A 32 -3.64 1.83 -14.61
C ASN A 32 -4.55 1.91 -13.41
N ILE A 33 -4.58 0.83 -12.65
CA ILE A 33 -5.35 0.72 -11.42
C ILE A 33 -4.40 1.10 -10.28
N ASN A 34 -4.93 1.61 -9.21
CA ASN A 34 -4.21 2.00 -8.02
C ASN A 34 -3.28 0.90 -7.53
N GLU A 35 -2.09 1.25 -7.05
CA GLU A 35 -1.19 0.30 -6.39
C GLU A 35 -1.95 -0.39 -5.24
N VAL A 36 -2.20 -1.67 -5.40
CA VAL A 36 -2.76 -2.55 -4.38
C VAL A 36 -1.64 -3.48 -3.94
N PHE A 37 -1.52 -3.72 -2.67
CA PHE A 37 -0.55 -4.66 -2.12
C PHE A 37 -1.25 -5.83 -1.49
N SER A 38 -0.53 -6.92 -1.33
CA SER A 38 -0.98 -8.06 -0.53
C SER A 38 0.09 -8.42 0.50
N SER A 39 -0.36 -8.93 1.62
CA SER A 39 0.50 -9.51 2.63
C SER A 39 -0.18 -10.71 3.26
N ARG A 40 0.59 -11.77 3.53
CA ARG A 40 0.06 -13.00 4.13
C ARG A 40 -1.16 -13.57 3.38
N GLY A 41 -1.17 -13.45 2.03
CA GLY A 41 -2.25 -13.97 1.19
C GLY A 41 -3.49 -13.08 1.08
N PHE A 42 -3.55 -11.91 1.75
CA PHE A 42 -4.69 -11.01 1.71
C PHE A 42 -4.30 -9.61 1.22
N SER A 43 -5.25 -8.98 0.53
CA SER A 43 -5.07 -7.63 -0.01
C SER A 43 -4.94 -6.58 1.08
N MET A 44 -4.19 -5.52 0.78
CA MET A 44 -4.16 -4.25 1.49
C MET A 44 -4.66 -3.17 0.51
N THR A 45 -5.92 -2.80 0.64
CA THR A 45 -6.55 -1.84 -0.29
C THR A 45 -6.24 -0.40 0.09
N ASN A 46 -6.07 0.45 -0.90
CA ASN A 46 -5.82 1.88 -0.71
C ASN A 46 -6.98 2.66 -0.06
N SER A 47 -8.17 2.11 -0.08
CA SER A 47 -9.34 2.72 0.58
C SER A 47 -9.42 2.40 2.09
N ARG A 48 -8.71 1.39 2.59
CA ARG A 48 -8.84 0.92 3.98
C ARG A 48 -7.53 0.75 4.71
N ASN A 49 -6.45 0.36 4.03
CA ASN A 49 -5.22 -0.11 4.67
C ASN A 49 -4.07 0.91 4.64
N TYR A 50 -4.29 2.10 4.07
CA TYR A 50 -3.25 3.13 3.99
C TYR A 50 -3.48 4.20 5.04
N PHE A 51 -2.36 4.61 5.67
CA PHE A 51 -2.31 5.63 6.72
C PHE A 51 -1.18 6.59 6.46
N ARG A 52 -1.33 7.82 6.93
CA ARG A 52 -0.28 8.84 6.91
C ARG A 52 -0.18 9.45 8.30
N ASN A 53 0.99 9.31 8.92
CA ASN A 53 1.24 9.71 10.32
C ASN A 53 0.21 9.12 11.31
N GLY A 54 -0.25 7.89 11.06
CA GLY A 54 -1.23 7.19 11.88
C GLY A 54 -2.70 7.52 11.60
N VAL A 55 -2.99 8.49 10.72
CA VAL A 55 -4.34 8.86 10.30
C VAL A 55 -4.67 8.17 8.97
N ARG A 56 -5.89 7.66 8.81
CA ARG A 56 -6.34 6.99 7.56
C ARG A 56 -6.09 7.89 6.34
N TYR A 57 -5.50 7.31 5.31
CA TYR A 57 -5.07 7.99 4.09
C TYR A 57 -5.78 7.42 2.88
N LEU A 58 -6.66 8.21 2.28
CA LEU A 58 -7.37 7.83 1.06
C LEU A 58 -6.66 8.43 -0.16
N LYS A 59 -6.00 7.57 -0.94
CA LYS A 59 -5.36 7.96 -2.19
C LYS A 59 -5.59 6.89 -3.25
N PHE A 60 -5.95 7.33 -4.43
CA PHE A 60 -6.32 6.47 -5.56
C PHE A 60 -5.36 6.62 -6.74
N SER A 61 -4.08 6.81 -6.45
CA SER A 61 -3.00 6.90 -7.44
C SER A 61 -1.70 6.40 -6.83
N ASN A 62 -0.66 6.24 -7.66
CA ASN A 62 0.65 5.83 -7.18
C ASN A 62 1.28 6.93 -6.32
N ASP A 63 1.85 6.55 -5.16
CA ASP A 63 2.41 7.50 -4.22
C ASP A 63 3.72 8.11 -4.70
N ALA A 64 3.87 9.43 -4.45
CA ALA A 64 5.17 10.08 -4.50
C ALA A 64 5.91 9.87 -3.17
N LEU A 65 7.16 9.44 -3.24
CA LEU A 65 7.99 9.18 -2.06
C LEU A 65 8.81 10.39 -1.60
N SER A 66 8.68 11.53 -2.29
CA SER A 66 9.49 12.74 -2.06
C SER A 66 9.35 13.33 -0.65
N SER A 67 8.13 13.30 -0.10
CA SER A 67 7.80 13.80 1.24
C SER A 67 7.89 12.74 2.34
N ILE A 68 8.18 11.48 1.99
CA ILE A 68 8.15 10.35 2.92
C ILE A 68 9.54 10.15 3.57
N GLU A 69 9.57 10.06 4.90
CA GLU A 69 10.77 9.72 5.67
C GLU A 69 10.96 8.22 5.77
N ARG A 70 9.88 7.48 6.07
CA ARG A 70 9.88 6.02 6.14
C ARG A 70 8.49 5.46 5.89
N ILE A 71 8.45 4.19 5.51
CA ILE A 71 7.24 3.41 5.31
C ILE A 71 7.22 2.32 6.38
N GLU A 72 6.13 2.23 7.12
CA GLU A 72 5.90 1.22 8.15
C GLU A 72 4.80 0.27 7.65
N ILE A 73 5.05 -1.03 7.72
CA ILE A 73 4.04 -2.04 7.40
C ILE A 73 3.81 -2.90 8.63
N LEU A 74 2.57 -2.87 9.12
CA LEU A 74 2.10 -3.78 10.14
C LEU A 74 1.34 -4.90 9.43
N LYS A 75 1.86 -6.11 9.49
CA LYS A 75 1.25 -7.28 8.85
C LYS A 75 0.18 -7.92 9.74
N GLY A 76 -0.85 -8.45 9.10
CA GLY A 76 -1.97 -9.07 9.80
C GLY A 76 -3.01 -8.08 10.32
N PRO A 77 -4.07 -8.58 11.00
CA PRO A 77 -5.17 -7.77 11.50
C PRO A 77 -4.73 -6.67 12.45
N ALA A 78 -5.09 -5.41 12.15
CA ALA A 78 -4.64 -4.23 12.88
C ALA A 78 -5.78 -3.31 13.35
N SER A 79 -7.03 -3.81 13.39
CA SER A 79 -8.20 -2.97 13.65
C SER A 79 -8.21 -2.27 15.00
N VAL A 80 -7.56 -2.80 16.02
CA VAL A 80 -7.55 -2.18 17.37
C VAL A 80 -7.10 -0.72 17.34
N LEU A 81 -6.14 -0.36 16.52
CA LEU A 81 -5.67 1.03 16.39
C LEU A 81 -6.11 1.70 15.08
N TYR A 82 -6.47 0.92 14.07
CA TYR A 82 -6.64 1.41 12.70
C TYR A 82 -8.06 1.21 12.14
N GLY A 83 -8.99 0.67 12.94
CA GLY A 83 -10.40 0.47 12.56
C GLY A 83 -10.60 -0.57 11.45
N ALA A 84 -11.60 -0.34 10.63
CA ALA A 84 -11.97 -1.26 9.53
C ALA A 84 -10.84 -1.40 8.50
N VAL A 85 -10.09 -2.51 8.56
CA VAL A 85 -8.95 -2.82 7.66
C VAL A 85 -8.99 -4.26 7.18
N GLU A 86 -8.54 -4.48 5.94
CA GLU A 86 -8.33 -5.82 5.40
C GLU A 86 -7.22 -6.55 6.18
N PRO A 87 -7.27 -7.89 6.27
CA PRO A 87 -6.39 -8.65 7.14
C PRO A 87 -4.92 -8.73 6.69
N GLY A 88 -4.59 -8.32 5.47
CA GLY A 88 -3.19 -8.24 5.01
C GLY A 88 -2.33 -7.31 5.86
N GLY A 89 -2.93 -6.36 6.56
CA GLY A 89 -2.24 -5.39 7.41
C GLY A 89 -2.43 -3.96 6.97
N ILE A 90 -1.56 -3.07 7.43
CA ILE A 90 -1.60 -1.65 7.07
C ILE A 90 -0.26 -1.13 6.55
N ILE A 91 -0.32 -0.08 5.74
CA ILE A 91 0.83 0.69 5.27
C ILE A 91 0.71 2.09 5.85
N ASN A 92 1.68 2.50 6.65
CA ASN A 92 1.70 3.82 7.27
C ASN A 92 2.89 4.64 6.71
N PHE A 93 2.58 5.73 6.04
CA PHE A 93 3.54 6.68 5.51
C PHE A 93 3.89 7.71 6.59
N ILE A 94 5.14 7.71 7.04
CA ILE A 94 5.64 8.73 7.96
C ILE A 94 6.30 9.82 7.13
N THR A 95 5.78 11.03 7.24
CA THR A 95 6.31 12.19 6.52
C THR A 95 7.57 12.75 7.16
N LYS A 96 8.38 13.44 6.37
CA LYS A 96 9.57 14.11 6.84
C LYS A 96 9.20 15.24 7.83
N PRO A 97 9.75 15.28 9.05
CA PRO A 97 9.48 16.35 10.02
C PRO A 97 10.16 17.66 9.63
N THR A 98 9.70 18.78 10.17
CA THR A 98 10.39 20.06 10.09
C THR A 98 11.71 20.01 10.88
N LEU A 99 12.67 20.87 10.52
CA LEU A 99 14.00 20.89 11.12
C LEU A 99 14.26 22.18 11.91
N TYR A 100 15.04 22.07 12.98
CA TYR A 100 15.53 23.20 13.79
C TYR A 100 16.73 23.92 13.18
N THR A 101 17.35 23.33 12.16
CA THR A 101 18.48 23.88 11.40
C THR A 101 18.10 23.99 9.93
N PRO A 102 18.51 25.05 9.23
CA PRO A 102 18.26 25.18 7.80
C PRO A 102 18.82 23.98 7.02
N ARG A 103 18.08 23.54 6.03
CA ARG A 103 18.45 22.53 5.05
C ARG A 103 17.85 22.90 3.70
N TYR A 104 18.69 22.83 2.68
CA TYR A 104 18.28 23.07 1.29
C TYR A 104 18.77 21.90 0.44
N GLY A 105 17.84 21.08 -0.03
CA GLY A 105 18.13 19.91 -0.85
C GLY A 105 17.48 20.01 -2.20
N ALA A 106 18.20 19.61 -3.25
CA ALA A 106 17.66 19.41 -4.59
C ALA A 106 18.16 18.06 -5.15
N THR A 107 17.31 17.41 -5.92
CA THR A 107 17.65 16.12 -6.56
C THR A 107 17.11 16.10 -7.97
N ILE A 108 17.94 15.67 -8.92
CA ILE A 108 17.58 15.44 -10.31
C ILE A 108 17.85 13.96 -10.62
N ARG A 109 16.90 13.31 -11.30
CA ARG A 109 17.03 11.94 -11.83
C ARG A 109 16.76 11.94 -13.32
N TYR A 110 17.56 11.15 -14.03
CA TYR A 110 17.36 10.86 -15.43
C TYR A 110 17.55 9.36 -15.66
N GLY A 111 16.73 8.75 -16.51
CA GLY A 111 16.79 7.31 -16.71
C GLY A 111 16.24 6.82 -18.05
N SER A 112 16.22 5.52 -18.20
CA SER A 112 15.63 4.84 -19.35
C SER A 112 14.18 5.25 -19.56
N TYR A 113 13.71 5.19 -20.80
CA TYR A 113 12.35 5.56 -21.21
C TYR A 113 12.05 7.04 -20.93
N ASP A 114 13.02 7.89 -21.23
CA ASP A 114 12.96 9.35 -21.07
C ASP A 114 12.50 9.80 -19.68
N TYR A 115 12.82 8.99 -18.66
CA TYR A 115 12.48 9.31 -17.27
C TYR A 115 13.22 10.55 -16.79
N LYS A 116 12.48 11.54 -16.36
CA LYS A 116 12.97 12.80 -15.81
C LYS A 116 12.25 13.12 -14.52
N GLN A 117 13.02 13.41 -13.46
CA GLN A 117 12.44 13.84 -12.19
C GLN A 117 13.31 14.93 -11.56
N ALA A 118 12.67 15.97 -11.07
CA ALA A 118 13.29 16.99 -10.22
C ALA A 118 12.53 17.04 -8.88
N SER A 119 13.27 17.20 -7.78
CA SER A 119 12.67 17.37 -6.45
C SER A 119 13.46 18.30 -5.57
N ILE A 120 12.76 18.99 -4.66
CA ILE A 120 13.32 19.87 -3.63
C ILE A 120 12.89 19.40 -2.24
N ASP A 121 13.73 19.67 -1.24
CA ASP A 121 13.50 19.42 0.18
C ASP A 121 14.11 20.56 0.99
N ILE A 122 13.27 21.52 1.35
CA ILE A 122 13.69 22.74 2.04
C ILE A 122 13.04 22.77 3.41
N SER A 123 13.83 23.00 4.48
CA SER A 123 13.32 23.04 5.85
C SER A 123 14.17 23.94 6.73
N GLY A 124 13.57 24.51 7.76
CA GLY A 124 14.29 25.29 8.77
C GLY A 124 13.35 26.12 9.66
N PRO A 125 13.92 26.86 10.61
CA PRO A 125 13.17 27.79 11.45
C PRO A 125 12.83 29.07 10.67
N LEU A 126 11.62 29.61 10.92
CA LEU A 126 11.17 30.91 10.39
C LEU A 126 11.46 32.07 11.35
N ASN A 127 11.81 31.79 12.61
CA ASN A 127 12.12 32.80 13.61
C ASN A 127 13.36 32.43 14.42
N ALA A 128 14.00 33.45 15.05
CA ALA A 128 15.22 33.26 15.84
C ALA A 128 15.02 32.30 17.04
N LYS A 129 13.82 32.27 17.63
CA LYS A 129 13.46 31.36 18.73
C LYS A 129 13.23 29.92 18.29
N LYS A 130 13.20 29.66 16.96
CA LYS A 130 12.93 28.36 16.34
C LYS A 130 11.60 27.73 16.75
N THR A 131 10.66 28.56 17.21
CA THR A 131 9.32 28.11 17.61
C THR A 131 8.36 27.94 16.43
N ILE A 132 8.68 28.53 15.28
CA ILE A 132 7.98 28.31 14.02
C ILE A 132 8.98 27.72 13.04
N ARG A 133 8.67 26.52 12.56
CA ARG A 133 9.51 25.77 11.62
C ARG A 133 8.70 25.35 10.41
N TYR A 134 9.31 25.29 9.26
CA TYR A 134 8.67 24.86 8.03
C TYR A 134 9.44 23.73 7.35
N ARG A 135 8.75 23.00 6.50
CA ARG A 135 9.32 22.12 5.48
C ARG A 135 8.49 22.20 4.22
N LEU A 136 9.15 22.27 3.09
CA LEU A 136 8.55 22.18 1.76
C LEU A 136 9.23 21.06 1.00
N ASN A 137 8.47 20.03 0.64
CA ASN A 137 8.89 19.05 -0.34
C ASN A 137 8.13 19.33 -1.64
N GLY A 138 8.86 19.27 -2.77
CA GLY A 138 8.28 19.39 -4.10
C GLY A 138 8.90 18.34 -5.03
N MET A 139 8.11 17.80 -5.94
CA MET A 139 8.56 16.86 -6.96
C MET A 139 7.77 17.06 -8.26
N TYR A 140 8.50 17.00 -9.38
CA TYR A 140 7.93 16.87 -10.72
C TYR A 140 8.58 15.68 -11.43
N GLU A 141 7.78 14.90 -12.14
CA GLU A 141 8.20 13.73 -12.90
C GLU A 141 7.49 13.71 -14.25
N ASP A 142 8.27 13.42 -15.30
CA ASP A 142 7.80 13.13 -16.66
C ASP A 142 8.53 11.90 -17.18
N ALA A 143 7.80 10.88 -17.61
CA ALA A 143 8.37 9.62 -18.00
C ALA A 143 7.54 8.90 -19.07
N ASP A 144 8.20 8.32 -20.04
CA ASP A 144 7.63 7.28 -20.88
C ASP A 144 7.67 5.93 -20.17
N LYS A 145 7.00 4.94 -20.74
CA LYS A 145 7.05 3.55 -20.27
C LYS A 145 7.72 2.65 -21.33
N PHE A 146 8.19 1.49 -20.91
CA PHE A 146 8.81 0.53 -21.86
C PHE A 146 7.81 0.00 -22.89
N ARG A 147 6.50 0.01 -22.59
CA ARG A 147 5.41 -0.30 -23.53
C ARG A 147 4.92 1.00 -24.16
N LYS A 148 5.47 1.32 -25.32
CA LYS A 148 5.05 2.52 -26.07
C LYS A 148 3.63 2.34 -26.63
N PRO A 149 2.81 3.42 -26.70
CA PRO A 149 3.15 4.83 -26.50
C PRO A 149 2.74 5.40 -25.12
N GLN A 150 2.92 4.65 -24.05
CA GLN A 150 2.51 5.04 -22.70
C GLN A 150 3.43 6.11 -22.11
N ASN A 151 2.84 7.07 -21.38
CA ASN A 151 3.56 8.09 -20.63
C ASN A 151 2.88 8.39 -19.29
N SER A 152 3.59 9.09 -18.40
CA SER A 152 3.06 9.61 -17.14
C SER A 152 3.72 10.92 -16.76
N LYS A 153 2.90 11.84 -16.19
CA LYS A 153 3.35 13.12 -15.62
C LYS A 153 2.79 13.27 -14.24
N ARG A 154 3.67 13.52 -13.25
CA ARG A 154 3.27 13.64 -11.84
C ARG A 154 3.90 14.87 -11.22
N TYR A 155 3.19 15.51 -10.31
CA TYR A 155 3.80 16.44 -9.36
C TYR A 155 3.18 16.31 -7.97
N ASP A 156 3.99 16.59 -6.98
CA ASP A 156 3.67 16.53 -5.56
C ASP A 156 4.28 17.71 -4.84
N ILE A 157 3.47 18.42 -4.06
CA ILE A 157 3.90 19.57 -3.25
C ILE A 157 3.35 19.37 -1.84
N THR A 158 4.24 19.26 -0.87
CA THR A 158 3.87 18.99 0.53
C THR A 158 4.49 20.05 1.44
N PRO A 159 3.80 21.17 1.73
CA PRO A 159 4.19 22.12 2.77
C PRO A 159 3.81 21.59 4.16
N VAL A 160 4.68 21.85 5.14
CA VAL A 160 4.48 21.53 6.56
C VAL A 160 4.94 22.71 7.40
N ILE A 161 4.18 23.06 8.41
CA ILE A 161 4.54 24.08 9.42
C ILE A 161 4.31 23.49 10.81
N ASP A 162 5.34 23.59 11.66
CA ASP A 162 5.23 23.33 13.10
C ASP A 162 5.31 24.64 13.88
N ILE A 163 4.39 24.82 14.80
CA ILE A 163 4.29 25.99 15.67
C ILE A 163 4.31 25.52 17.12
N ASP A 164 5.35 25.85 17.87
CA ASP A 164 5.41 25.63 19.31
C ASP A 164 4.63 26.74 20.02
N LEU A 165 3.41 26.44 20.46
CA LEU A 165 2.52 27.35 21.21
C LEU A 165 2.94 27.53 22.67
N GLY A 166 4.11 27.03 23.03
CA GLY A 166 4.71 27.03 24.34
C GLY A 166 5.63 25.81 24.51
N ARG A 167 6.09 25.56 25.74
CA ARG A 167 7.02 24.44 26.02
C ARG A 167 6.37 23.05 25.92
N LYS A 168 5.05 22.98 25.99
CA LYS A 168 4.29 21.73 26.12
C LYS A 168 3.35 21.46 24.94
N THR A 169 3.13 22.44 24.07
CA THR A 169 2.13 22.36 23.02
C THR A 169 2.73 22.69 21.67
N THR A 170 2.58 21.77 20.72
CA THR A 170 2.99 21.98 19.33
C THR A 170 1.77 21.76 18.40
N LEU A 171 1.57 22.70 17.50
CA LEU A 171 0.62 22.60 16.39
C LEU A 171 1.38 22.30 15.10
N ASN A 172 1.03 21.19 14.46
CA ASN A 172 1.47 20.86 13.12
C ASN A 172 0.34 21.14 12.12
N ILE A 173 0.67 21.78 11.02
CA ILE A 173 -0.23 22.02 9.88
C ILE A 173 0.50 21.52 8.64
N ASP A 174 -0.13 20.63 7.89
CA ASP A 174 0.42 20.12 6.64
C ASP A 174 -0.64 20.07 5.54
N ALA A 175 -0.17 20.16 4.30
CA ALA A 175 -1.00 19.93 3.13
C ALA A 175 -0.28 18.99 2.15
N ASP A 176 -1.06 18.36 1.28
CA ASP A 176 -0.59 17.52 0.19
C ASP A 176 -1.35 17.92 -1.08
N ILE A 177 -0.61 18.30 -2.11
CA ILE A 177 -1.15 18.71 -3.41
C ILE A 177 -0.54 17.81 -4.46
N PHE A 178 -1.29 16.79 -4.88
CA PHE A 178 -0.81 15.78 -5.80
C PHE A 178 -1.62 15.71 -7.09
N ARG A 179 -0.93 15.59 -8.21
CA ARG A 179 -1.51 15.37 -9.54
C ARG A 179 -0.75 14.27 -10.25
N ASP A 180 -1.50 13.39 -10.91
CA ASP A 180 -0.97 12.32 -11.73
C ASP A 180 -1.79 12.22 -13.00
N LYS A 181 -1.15 12.32 -14.15
CA LYS A 181 -1.75 12.09 -15.46
C LYS A 181 -0.94 11.01 -16.18
N ARG A 182 -1.61 9.96 -16.64
CA ARG A 182 -0.96 8.84 -17.33
C ARG A 182 -1.84 8.24 -18.41
N THR A 183 -1.19 7.62 -19.40
CA THR A 183 -1.88 6.76 -20.37
C THR A 183 -2.41 5.53 -19.66
N GLN A 184 -3.62 5.10 -19.99
CA GLN A 184 -4.26 3.94 -19.37
C GLN A 184 -3.84 2.65 -20.06
N ASP A 185 -3.28 1.71 -19.29
CA ASP A 185 -2.81 0.39 -19.76
C ASP A 185 -3.81 -0.71 -19.37
N PRO A 186 -4.45 -1.38 -20.31
CA PRO A 186 -5.38 -2.47 -19.99
C PRO A 186 -4.70 -3.78 -19.60
N GLY A 187 -3.37 -3.90 -19.70
CA GLY A 187 -2.63 -5.13 -19.53
C GLY A 187 -2.29 -5.82 -20.86
N VAL A 188 -1.86 -7.08 -20.79
CA VAL A 188 -1.56 -7.94 -21.94
C VAL A 188 -2.47 -9.16 -21.95
N LEU A 189 -2.72 -9.71 -23.13
CA LEU A 189 -3.59 -10.87 -23.28
C LEU A 189 -2.86 -12.18 -23.01
N HIS A 190 -3.58 -13.05 -22.32
CA HIS A 190 -3.23 -14.42 -22.05
C HIS A 190 -4.40 -15.32 -22.49
N ILE A 191 -4.18 -16.20 -23.45
CA ILE A 191 -5.18 -17.09 -24.01
C ILE A 191 -4.56 -18.48 -24.10
N ASP A 192 -5.32 -19.52 -23.73
CA ASP A 192 -4.89 -20.91 -23.77
C ASP A 192 -3.55 -21.17 -23.07
N ASN A 193 -3.36 -20.53 -21.93
CA ASN A 193 -2.15 -20.59 -21.09
C ASN A 193 -0.88 -20.02 -21.75
N GLU A 194 -1.03 -19.21 -22.80
CA GLU A 194 0.06 -18.54 -23.49
C GLU A 194 -0.13 -17.02 -23.52
N VAL A 195 0.98 -16.29 -23.42
CA VAL A 195 1.00 -14.84 -23.65
C VAL A 195 1.05 -14.61 -25.16
N ILE A 196 0.04 -13.94 -25.68
CA ILE A 196 -0.11 -13.74 -27.12
C ILE A 196 0.92 -12.72 -27.63
N ASN A 197 1.65 -13.09 -28.69
CA ASN A 197 2.47 -12.25 -29.57
C ASN A 197 3.36 -11.21 -28.88
N ASN A 198 4.44 -11.65 -28.22
CA ASN A 198 5.36 -10.72 -27.56
C ASN A 198 4.65 -9.71 -26.65
N GLY A 199 3.56 -10.17 -26.02
CA GLY A 199 2.63 -9.35 -25.23
C GLY A 199 3.30 -8.49 -24.16
N PHE A 200 4.52 -8.86 -23.71
CA PHE A 200 5.29 -8.06 -22.78
C PHE A 200 5.49 -6.61 -23.26
N LYS A 201 5.67 -6.39 -24.56
CA LYS A 201 5.88 -5.06 -25.17
C LYS A 201 4.62 -4.49 -25.85
N THR A 202 3.62 -5.32 -26.11
CA THR A 202 2.41 -4.92 -26.85
C THR A 202 1.48 -4.08 -25.98
N PHE A 203 1.05 -2.94 -26.47
CA PHE A 203 0.06 -2.08 -25.85
C PHE A 203 -1.30 -2.23 -26.56
N LEU A 204 -2.35 -2.57 -25.81
CA LEU A 204 -3.69 -2.83 -26.36
C LEU A 204 -4.68 -1.70 -26.08
N GLY A 205 -4.26 -0.64 -25.39
CA GLY A 205 -5.05 0.56 -25.20
C GLY A 205 -4.97 1.51 -26.40
N GLU A 206 -5.36 2.75 -26.15
CA GLU A 206 -5.19 3.85 -27.11
C GLU A 206 -4.30 4.94 -26.50
N PRO A 207 -3.41 5.59 -27.29
CA PRO A 207 -2.50 6.63 -26.79
C PRO A 207 -3.22 7.82 -26.12
N TRP A 208 -4.44 8.12 -26.56
CA TRP A 208 -5.27 9.19 -26.04
C TRP A 208 -6.11 8.80 -24.81
N ALA A 209 -6.18 7.51 -24.46
CA ALA A 209 -6.83 7.06 -23.23
C ALA A 209 -6.01 7.51 -22.01
N TYR A 210 -6.68 8.05 -21.00
CA TYR A 210 -6.00 8.72 -19.88
C TYR A 210 -6.60 8.36 -18.51
N GLY A 211 -5.77 8.48 -17.49
CA GLY A 211 -6.17 8.64 -16.12
C GLY A 211 -5.60 9.93 -15.55
N LYS A 212 -6.47 10.76 -14.99
CA LYS A 212 -6.11 11.98 -14.26
C LYS A 212 -6.53 11.81 -12.82
N PHE A 213 -5.58 11.91 -11.92
CA PHE A 213 -5.79 11.75 -10.50
C PHE A 213 -5.38 13.02 -9.77
N THR A 214 -6.32 13.57 -9.03
CA THR A 214 -6.12 14.70 -8.15
C THR A 214 -6.30 14.24 -6.72
N ASN A 215 -5.27 14.39 -5.89
CA ASN A 215 -5.38 14.09 -4.47
C ASN A 215 -4.86 15.32 -3.71
N ASN A 216 -5.75 15.99 -2.99
CA ASN A 216 -5.38 17.07 -2.10
C ASN A 216 -5.75 16.69 -0.67
N SER A 217 -4.95 17.10 0.30
CA SER A 217 -5.35 17.04 1.70
C SER A 217 -4.80 18.20 2.50
N VAL A 218 -5.49 18.52 3.58
CA VAL A 218 -5.01 19.42 4.62
C VAL A 218 -5.17 18.72 5.95
N GLY A 219 -4.15 18.80 6.79
CA GLY A 219 -4.09 18.17 8.09
C GLY A 219 -3.70 19.15 9.20
N PHE A 220 -4.26 18.94 10.38
CA PHE A 220 -3.92 19.63 11.61
C PHE A 220 -3.64 18.57 12.67
N GLN A 221 -2.58 18.77 13.44
CA GLN A 221 -2.28 17.94 14.59
C GLN A 221 -1.81 18.81 15.74
N LEU A 222 -2.56 18.80 16.83
CA LEU A 222 -2.20 19.42 18.10
C LEU A 222 -1.66 18.33 19.03
N THR A 223 -0.46 18.53 19.56
CA THR A 223 0.11 17.66 20.58
C THR A 223 0.35 18.47 21.84
N HIS A 224 -0.27 18.07 22.96
CA HIS A 224 -0.08 18.69 24.26
C HIS A 224 0.53 17.68 25.24
N ARG A 225 1.63 18.06 25.92
CA ARG A 225 2.27 17.26 26.97
C ARG A 225 1.87 17.83 28.33
N PHE A 226 0.98 17.15 29.05
CA PHE A 226 0.61 17.56 30.42
C PHE A 226 1.82 17.49 31.33
N ASN A 227 2.54 16.37 31.27
CA ASN A 227 3.77 16.09 32.02
C ASN A 227 4.65 15.06 31.26
N GLN A 228 5.64 14.46 31.92
CA GLN A 228 6.52 13.45 31.32
C GLN A 228 5.81 12.14 30.98
N ASN A 229 4.69 11.84 31.65
CA ASN A 229 3.97 10.58 31.55
C ASN A 229 2.69 10.66 30.72
N TRP A 230 2.12 11.86 30.53
CA TRP A 230 0.83 12.02 29.88
C TRP A 230 0.90 13.03 28.74
N SER A 231 0.38 12.65 27.59
CA SER A 231 0.22 13.52 26.43
C SER A 231 -1.11 13.28 25.73
N PHE A 232 -1.65 14.33 25.16
CA PHE A 232 -2.85 14.32 24.34
C PHE A 232 -2.50 14.70 22.91
N ARG A 233 -3.07 14.00 21.93
CA ARG A 233 -2.94 14.28 20.52
C ARG A 233 -4.33 14.40 19.89
N SER A 234 -4.61 15.54 19.30
CA SER A 234 -5.78 15.78 18.46
C SER A 234 -5.34 15.90 17.01
N SER A 235 -5.91 15.13 16.12
CA SER A 235 -5.59 15.15 14.69
C SER A 235 -6.86 15.26 13.87
N ALA A 236 -6.88 16.17 12.91
CA ALA A 236 -7.95 16.31 11.94
C ALA A 236 -7.36 16.37 10.52
N ARG A 237 -7.96 15.66 9.60
CA ARG A 237 -7.55 15.69 8.18
C ARG A 237 -8.73 15.63 7.24
N GLN A 238 -8.66 16.47 6.21
CA GLN A 238 -9.62 16.50 5.11
C GLN A 238 -8.91 16.10 3.81
N TYR A 239 -9.53 15.18 3.07
CA TYR A 239 -9.10 14.75 1.74
C TYR A 239 -10.11 15.16 0.68
N PHE A 240 -9.58 15.55 -0.47
CA PHE A 240 -10.33 15.85 -1.71
C PHE A 240 -9.68 15.07 -2.84
N THR A 241 -10.32 14.02 -3.30
CA THR A 241 -9.82 13.14 -4.37
C THR A 241 -10.76 13.20 -5.56
N HIS A 242 -10.19 13.33 -6.75
CA HIS A 242 -10.92 13.23 -8.02
C HIS A 242 -10.19 12.29 -8.97
N GLU A 243 -10.88 11.26 -9.43
CA GLU A 243 -10.44 10.35 -10.48
C GLU A 243 -11.25 10.62 -11.74
N ASP A 244 -10.59 11.04 -12.82
CA ASP A 244 -11.14 11.19 -14.15
C ASP A 244 -10.39 10.26 -15.10
N ARG A 245 -11.00 9.15 -15.52
CA ARG A 245 -10.36 8.13 -16.35
C ARG A 245 -11.17 7.81 -17.59
N LEU A 246 -10.53 7.91 -18.74
CA LEU A 246 -11.03 7.39 -20.02
C LEU A 246 -10.18 6.20 -20.40
N TYR A 247 -10.74 4.99 -20.38
CA TYR A 247 -9.98 3.74 -20.44
C TYR A 247 -10.73 2.62 -21.15
N PHE A 248 -9.97 1.61 -21.60
CA PHE A 248 -10.51 0.43 -22.24
C PHE A 248 -10.64 -0.73 -21.26
N GLN A 249 -11.82 -1.35 -21.27
CA GLN A 249 -12.07 -2.65 -20.66
C GLN A 249 -11.97 -3.70 -21.76
N MET A 250 -10.97 -4.57 -21.69
CA MET A 250 -10.85 -5.70 -22.58
C MET A 250 -11.95 -6.70 -22.26
N LYS A 251 -12.59 -7.25 -23.30
CA LYS A 251 -13.73 -8.17 -23.17
C LYS A 251 -13.31 -9.56 -23.66
N THR A 252 -13.73 -9.94 -24.82
CA THR A 252 -13.58 -11.32 -25.32
C THR A 252 -12.65 -11.36 -26.50
N PRO A 253 -11.59 -12.21 -26.46
CA PRO A 253 -10.78 -12.51 -27.63
C PRO A 253 -11.62 -13.16 -28.73
N GLN A 254 -11.34 -12.82 -30.00
CA GLN A 254 -12.05 -13.31 -31.16
C GLN A 254 -11.13 -14.22 -32.00
N LYS A 255 -11.73 -15.07 -32.84
CA LYS A 255 -11.00 -16.00 -33.72
C LYS A 255 -10.16 -15.31 -34.81
N ASP A 256 -10.49 -14.07 -35.16
CA ASP A 256 -9.80 -13.25 -36.14
C ASP A 256 -8.58 -12.51 -35.57
N SER A 257 -8.09 -12.92 -34.42
CA SER A 257 -6.97 -12.29 -33.71
C SER A 257 -7.25 -10.85 -33.26
N THR A 258 -8.50 -10.50 -33.03
CA THR A 258 -8.90 -9.25 -32.40
C THR A 258 -9.44 -9.48 -31.00
N ILE A 259 -9.49 -8.40 -30.18
CA ILE A 259 -10.21 -8.40 -28.91
C ILE A 259 -11.27 -7.31 -28.90
N THR A 260 -12.49 -7.70 -28.52
CA THR A 260 -13.54 -6.71 -28.28
C THR A 260 -13.23 -5.90 -27.04
N ARG A 261 -13.52 -4.63 -27.09
CA ARG A 261 -13.24 -3.69 -25.99
C ARG A 261 -14.36 -2.69 -25.79
N ARG A 262 -14.55 -2.29 -24.54
CA ARG A 262 -15.49 -1.24 -24.15
C ARG A 262 -14.69 0.01 -23.77
N LEU A 263 -14.97 1.14 -24.43
CA LEU A 263 -14.49 2.43 -23.96
C LEU A 263 -15.36 2.90 -22.80
N ALA A 264 -14.73 3.20 -21.68
CA ALA A 264 -15.41 3.62 -20.47
C ALA A 264 -14.82 4.92 -19.91
N HIS A 265 -15.69 5.78 -19.42
CA HIS A 265 -15.34 6.99 -18.69
C HIS A 265 -15.77 6.86 -17.24
N TRP A 266 -14.80 6.94 -16.34
CA TRP A 266 -14.97 6.88 -14.89
C TRP A 266 -14.72 8.26 -14.31
N ASP A 267 -15.72 8.81 -13.63
CA ASP A 267 -15.61 10.06 -12.87
C ASP A 267 -16.01 9.78 -11.42
N ALA A 268 -15.04 9.90 -10.49
CA ALA A 268 -15.28 9.69 -9.08
C ALA A 268 -14.72 10.83 -8.23
N LYS A 269 -15.57 11.44 -7.42
CA LYS A 269 -15.21 12.48 -6.46
C LYS A 269 -15.39 11.95 -5.05
N ILE A 270 -14.30 11.97 -4.28
CA ILE A 270 -14.24 11.40 -2.96
C ILE A 270 -13.78 12.47 -1.98
N ASN A 271 -14.57 12.70 -0.95
CA ASN A 271 -14.20 13.56 0.17
C ASN A 271 -14.16 12.69 1.44
N TYR A 272 -13.13 12.89 2.25
CA TYR A 272 -13.00 12.16 3.49
C TYR A 272 -12.49 13.08 4.60
N THR A 273 -13.25 13.18 5.66
CA THR A 273 -12.86 13.84 6.91
C THR A 273 -12.54 12.78 7.94
N ASN A 274 -11.41 12.92 8.61
CA ASN A 274 -11.06 12.08 9.76
C ASN A 274 -10.64 12.98 10.93
N VAL A 275 -11.16 12.66 12.12
CA VAL A 275 -10.76 13.27 13.38
C VAL A 275 -10.37 12.15 14.34
N LEU A 276 -9.22 12.29 14.99
CA LEU A 276 -8.65 11.29 15.89
C LEU A 276 -8.14 12.00 17.14
N GLU A 277 -8.72 11.64 18.29
CA GLU A 277 -8.34 12.12 19.61
C GLU A 277 -7.67 11.01 20.40
N GLU A 278 -6.45 11.21 20.88
CA GLU A 278 -5.69 10.19 21.59
C GLU A 278 -5.09 10.72 22.89
N LEU A 279 -5.28 9.98 23.95
CA LEU A 279 -4.60 10.14 25.22
C LEU A 279 -3.56 9.04 25.40
N ASN A 280 -2.30 9.41 25.51
CA ASN A 280 -1.20 8.50 25.80
C ASN A 280 -0.73 8.72 27.23
N GLY A 281 -0.58 7.62 27.98
CA GLY A 281 -0.23 7.69 29.38
C GLY A 281 0.69 6.58 29.85
N SER A 282 1.47 6.85 30.89
CA SER A 282 2.19 5.83 31.63
C SER A 282 2.04 6.05 33.13
N PHE A 283 1.79 4.96 33.87
CA PHE A 283 1.64 4.98 35.33
C PHE A 283 2.05 3.63 35.91
N LYS A 284 2.10 3.54 37.23
CA LYS A 284 2.40 2.30 37.98
C LYS A 284 1.26 1.94 38.95
N THR A 285 0.94 0.66 39.05
CA THR A 285 0.11 0.06 40.07
C THR A 285 0.98 -0.93 40.85
N GLY A 286 1.49 -0.46 42.01
CA GLY A 286 2.52 -1.21 42.73
C GLY A 286 3.81 -1.34 41.89
N PHE A 287 4.24 -2.56 41.64
CA PHE A 287 5.42 -2.87 40.81
C PHE A 287 5.11 -2.95 39.29
N ILE A 288 3.83 -3.03 38.93
CA ILE A 288 3.40 -3.17 37.53
C ILE A 288 3.44 -1.80 36.84
N GLN A 289 4.09 -1.75 35.68
CA GLN A 289 4.11 -0.55 34.84
C GLN A 289 3.09 -0.67 33.70
N HIS A 290 2.29 0.37 33.52
CA HIS A 290 1.30 0.50 32.46
C HIS A 290 1.74 1.55 31.43
N LYS A 291 1.54 1.25 30.13
CA LYS A 291 1.60 2.23 29.04
C LYS A 291 0.29 2.13 28.26
N VAL A 292 -0.56 3.14 28.46
CA VAL A 292 -1.91 3.14 27.91
C VAL A 292 -2.04 4.09 26.73
N ILE A 293 -2.88 3.70 25.78
CA ILE A 293 -3.39 4.57 24.72
C ILE A 293 -4.90 4.42 24.68
N ALA A 294 -5.63 5.53 24.80
CA ALA A 294 -7.07 5.59 24.66
C ALA A 294 -7.41 6.58 23.55
N GLY A 295 -8.36 6.24 22.70
CA GLY A 295 -8.69 7.11 21.58
C GLY A 295 -10.15 7.08 21.16
N LEU A 296 -10.55 8.18 20.52
CA LEU A 296 -11.83 8.36 19.84
C LEU A 296 -11.56 8.70 18.39
N GLU A 297 -12.32 8.10 17.48
CA GLU A 297 -12.20 8.39 16.05
C GLU A 297 -13.57 8.71 15.46
N TYR A 298 -13.59 9.73 14.61
CA TYR A 298 -14.70 10.06 13.74
C TYR A 298 -14.23 10.09 12.29
N GLY A 299 -14.94 9.37 11.41
CA GLY A 299 -14.70 9.36 9.97
C GLY A 299 -15.97 9.69 9.19
N TRP A 300 -15.86 10.54 8.16
CA TRP A 300 -16.95 10.86 7.25
C TRP A 300 -16.45 10.82 5.80
N LEU A 301 -16.90 9.82 5.06
CA LEU A 301 -16.61 9.60 3.65
C LEU A 301 -17.83 9.93 2.81
N THR A 302 -17.62 10.65 1.71
CA THR A 302 -18.55 10.73 0.59
C THR A 302 -17.84 10.35 -0.70
N ASN A 303 -18.43 9.45 -1.48
CA ASN A 303 -17.91 9.02 -2.77
C ASN A 303 -19.04 9.08 -3.80
N ARG A 304 -18.96 10.03 -4.74
CA ARG A 304 -19.85 10.11 -5.90
C ARG A 304 -19.11 9.55 -7.11
N ARG A 305 -19.63 8.47 -7.66
CA ARG A 305 -19.04 7.76 -8.79
C ARG A 305 -20.03 7.66 -9.94
N LYS A 306 -19.59 8.11 -11.12
CA LYS A 306 -20.31 7.93 -12.39
C LYS A 306 -19.45 7.14 -13.36
N VAL A 307 -20.04 6.16 -14.04
CA VAL A 307 -19.38 5.40 -15.10
C VAL A 307 -20.28 5.42 -16.33
N LYS A 308 -19.72 5.84 -17.45
CA LYS A 308 -20.34 5.78 -18.76
C LYS A 308 -19.49 4.88 -19.67
N GLY A 309 -20.06 4.30 -20.69
CA GLY A 309 -19.27 3.59 -21.70
C GLY A 309 -20.12 2.79 -22.65
N ASN A 310 -19.52 2.47 -23.79
CA ASN A 310 -20.13 1.61 -24.80
C ASN A 310 -19.08 0.76 -25.51
N MET A 311 -19.50 -0.24 -26.26
CA MET A 311 -18.60 -1.05 -27.08
C MET A 311 -17.89 -0.17 -28.10
N TYR A 312 -16.59 -0.40 -28.25
CA TYR A 312 -15.72 0.30 -29.17
C TYR A 312 -15.17 -0.66 -30.21
N THR A 313 -14.56 -0.14 -31.27
CA THR A 313 -13.95 -0.97 -32.32
C THR A 313 -12.96 -1.96 -31.70
N PRO A 314 -13.00 -3.26 -32.08
CA PRO A 314 -12.01 -4.24 -31.68
C PRO A 314 -10.59 -3.79 -32.04
N ILE A 315 -9.59 -4.30 -31.36
CA ILE A 315 -8.17 -4.08 -31.71
C ILE A 315 -7.51 -5.42 -31.98
N SER A 316 -6.66 -5.47 -33.02
CA SER A 316 -5.81 -6.64 -33.23
C SER A 316 -4.80 -6.77 -32.09
N TYR A 317 -4.70 -7.95 -31.50
CA TYR A 317 -3.69 -8.20 -30.47
C TYR A 317 -2.37 -8.71 -31.08
N VAL A 318 -2.34 -8.94 -32.41
CA VAL A 318 -1.14 -9.32 -33.18
C VAL A 318 -0.42 -8.08 -33.72
N HIS A 319 -1.18 -7.20 -34.35
CA HIS A 319 -0.71 -5.95 -34.95
C HIS A 319 -1.64 -4.82 -34.52
N PRO A 320 -1.45 -4.24 -33.30
CA PRO A 320 -2.31 -3.17 -32.81
C PRO A 320 -2.19 -1.91 -33.69
N GLU A 321 -3.29 -1.48 -34.27
CA GLU A 321 -3.42 -0.19 -34.92
C GLU A 321 -4.24 0.75 -34.05
N TYR A 322 -3.70 1.94 -33.78
CA TYR A 322 -4.34 2.92 -32.90
C TYR A 322 -5.23 3.87 -33.69
N SER A 323 -6.39 4.16 -33.13
CA SER A 323 -7.34 5.08 -33.72
C SER A 323 -7.13 6.50 -33.21
N GLU A 324 -7.66 7.49 -33.94
CA GLU A 324 -7.82 8.82 -33.40
C GLU A 324 -8.94 8.84 -32.33
N LYS A 325 -8.82 9.80 -31.40
CA LYS A 325 -9.86 9.96 -30.38
C LYS A 325 -11.17 10.37 -31.05
N PRO A 326 -12.26 9.60 -30.87
CA PRO A 326 -13.56 9.96 -31.46
C PRO A 326 -14.08 11.26 -30.85
N VAL A 327 -14.67 12.11 -31.70
CA VAL A 327 -15.26 13.39 -31.30
C VAL A 327 -16.63 13.18 -30.64
N ASP A 328 -17.48 12.37 -31.29
CA ASP A 328 -18.87 12.13 -30.89
C ASP A 328 -19.12 10.63 -30.63
N PHE A 329 -18.52 10.12 -29.57
CA PHE A 329 -18.75 8.72 -29.15
C PHE A 329 -19.82 8.68 -28.05
N GLU A 330 -20.96 8.10 -28.38
CA GLU A 330 -22.06 7.94 -27.42
C GLU A 330 -21.67 6.95 -26.33
N MET A 331 -21.85 7.37 -25.07
CA MET A 331 -21.59 6.55 -23.87
C MET A 331 -22.84 6.47 -23.01
N GLU A 332 -23.32 5.28 -22.81
CA GLU A 332 -24.42 4.99 -21.90
C GLU A 332 -23.95 5.00 -20.45
N GLN A 333 -24.74 5.56 -19.57
CA GLN A 333 -24.43 5.60 -18.15
C GLN A 333 -24.76 4.24 -17.50
N SER A 334 -23.74 3.53 -17.05
CA SER A 334 -23.86 2.22 -16.41
C SER A 334 -23.78 2.28 -14.88
N THR A 335 -23.29 3.38 -14.32
CA THR A 335 -23.20 3.61 -12.88
C THR A 335 -23.43 5.07 -12.55
N ASP A 336 -24.28 5.33 -11.57
CA ASP A 336 -24.39 6.61 -10.87
C ASP A 336 -24.68 6.30 -9.40
N LEU A 337 -23.62 6.29 -8.60
CA LEU A 337 -23.65 5.84 -7.23
C LEU A 337 -23.07 6.91 -6.30
N ARG A 338 -23.79 7.19 -5.22
CA ARG A 338 -23.28 7.97 -4.09
C ARG A 338 -23.19 7.08 -2.85
N ILE A 339 -22.00 7.01 -2.27
CA ILE A 339 -21.75 6.33 -1.00
C ILE A 339 -21.46 7.40 0.05
N THR A 340 -22.12 7.30 1.19
CA THR A 340 -21.83 8.11 2.37
C THR A 340 -21.59 7.16 3.54
N GLN A 341 -20.39 7.18 4.09
CA GLN A 341 -20.02 6.35 5.23
C GLN A 341 -19.66 7.23 6.43
N ARG A 342 -20.21 6.91 7.58
CA ARG A 342 -19.85 7.52 8.88
C ARG A 342 -19.31 6.45 9.80
N THR A 343 -18.19 6.74 10.43
CA THR A 343 -17.55 5.83 11.39
C THR A 343 -17.37 6.57 12.71
N TYR A 344 -17.76 5.92 13.79
CA TYR A 344 -17.46 6.33 15.15
C TYR A 344 -16.74 5.17 15.82
N ALA A 345 -15.69 5.47 16.57
CA ALA A 345 -14.99 4.42 17.28
C ALA A 345 -14.39 4.90 18.59
N ILE A 346 -14.29 3.96 19.53
CA ILE A 346 -13.55 4.10 20.77
C ILE A 346 -12.58 2.93 20.92
N TYR A 347 -11.37 3.19 21.39
CA TYR A 347 -10.41 2.15 21.65
C TYR A 347 -9.57 2.42 22.89
N LEU A 348 -9.11 1.33 23.47
CA LEU A 348 -8.18 1.32 24.59
C LEU A 348 -7.16 0.21 24.39
N GLN A 349 -5.89 0.52 24.63
CA GLN A 349 -4.82 -0.47 24.65
C GLN A 349 -3.91 -0.20 25.86
N ASP A 350 -3.53 -1.24 26.58
CA ASP A 350 -2.55 -1.19 27.65
C ASP A 350 -1.42 -2.18 27.41
N GLN A 351 -0.20 -1.70 27.50
CA GLN A 351 0.99 -2.54 27.60
C GLN A 351 1.40 -2.62 29.07
N VAL A 352 1.10 -3.75 29.67
CA VAL A 352 1.39 -4.08 31.07
C VAL A 352 2.76 -4.71 31.16
N SER A 353 3.67 -4.16 31.96
CA SER A 353 4.98 -4.76 32.24
C SER A 353 4.98 -5.27 33.69
N PHE A 354 4.94 -6.59 33.87
CA PHE A 354 5.00 -7.24 35.18
C PHE A 354 6.44 -7.28 35.72
N SER A 355 7.40 -7.35 34.81
CA SER A 355 8.83 -7.27 35.09
C SER A 355 9.57 -6.77 33.83
N ASP A 356 10.88 -6.68 33.88
CA ASP A 356 11.69 -6.39 32.68
C ASP A 356 11.55 -7.49 31.62
N GLN A 357 11.26 -8.71 32.04
CA GLN A 357 11.17 -9.88 31.17
C GLN A 357 9.75 -10.13 30.65
N TRP A 358 8.70 -9.89 31.42
CA TRP A 358 7.32 -10.25 31.06
C TRP A 358 6.47 -9.04 30.76
N LYS A 359 5.91 -9.00 29.56
CA LYS A 359 5.00 -7.94 29.14
C LYS A 359 3.75 -8.54 28.50
N LEU A 360 2.61 -7.93 28.80
CA LEU A 360 1.31 -8.28 28.25
C LEU A 360 0.74 -7.06 27.52
N LEU A 361 0.27 -7.26 26.30
CA LEU A 361 -0.46 -6.26 25.54
C LEU A 361 -1.95 -6.65 25.53
N LEU A 362 -2.80 -5.76 25.97
CA LEU A 362 -4.25 -5.89 25.91
C LEU A 362 -4.82 -4.71 25.15
N GLY A 363 -5.73 -4.96 24.24
CA GLY A 363 -6.40 -3.90 23.50
C GLY A 363 -7.77 -4.32 23.01
N ALA A 364 -8.68 -3.35 22.93
CA ALA A 364 -9.98 -3.53 22.32
C ALA A 364 -10.41 -2.23 21.64
N ARG A 365 -11.16 -2.37 20.56
CA ARG A 365 -11.79 -1.27 19.84
C ARG A 365 -13.22 -1.65 19.49
N ALA A 366 -14.15 -0.71 19.67
CA ALA A 366 -15.52 -0.80 19.20
C ALA A 366 -15.74 0.22 18.08
N ASP A 367 -16.28 -0.23 16.96
CA ASP A 367 -16.57 0.57 15.77
C ASP A 367 -18.06 0.50 15.44
N TRP A 368 -18.65 1.65 15.17
CA TRP A 368 -20.00 1.82 14.61
C TRP A 368 -19.85 2.45 13.22
N VAL A 369 -20.28 1.73 12.19
CA VAL A 369 -20.19 2.17 10.80
C VAL A 369 -21.57 2.22 10.18
N ASN A 370 -22.01 3.41 9.79
CA ASN A 370 -23.22 3.59 9.00
C ASN A 370 -22.81 3.80 7.53
N ASP A 371 -23.32 2.98 6.62
CA ASP A 371 -23.07 3.03 5.18
C ASP A 371 -24.38 3.27 4.45
N LYS A 372 -24.48 4.41 3.73
CA LYS A 372 -25.61 4.77 2.90
C LYS A 372 -25.20 4.78 1.45
N GLN A 373 -25.97 4.10 0.60
CA GLN A 373 -25.74 4.05 -0.84
C GLN A 373 -26.99 4.49 -1.59
N ASP A 374 -26.85 5.51 -2.43
CA ASP A 374 -27.87 5.95 -3.37
C ASP A 374 -27.45 5.53 -4.79
N ASN A 375 -28.13 4.56 -5.38
CA ASN A 375 -27.96 4.14 -6.77
C ASN A 375 -29.03 4.84 -7.64
N TYR A 376 -28.62 5.87 -8.36
CA TYR A 376 -29.54 6.72 -9.13
C TYR A 376 -29.99 6.10 -10.45
N ILE A 377 -29.33 5.04 -10.94
CA ILE A 377 -29.76 4.32 -12.15
C ILE A 377 -30.85 3.30 -11.80
N LYS A 378 -30.68 2.61 -10.66
CA LYS A 378 -31.63 1.58 -10.20
C LYS A 378 -32.69 2.14 -9.27
N ASP A 379 -32.67 3.43 -8.97
CA ASP A 379 -33.51 4.11 -7.96
C ASP A 379 -33.57 3.32 -6.63
N LYS A 380 -32.40 2.81 -6.21
CA LYS A 380 -32.27 2.00 -5.01
C LYS A 380 -31.45 2.74 -3.95
N LYS A 381 -31.97 2.80 -2.73
CA LYS A 381 -31.26 3.33 -1.55
C LYS A 381 -31.07 2.23 -0.54
N THR A 382 -29.88 2.18 0.07
CA THR A 382 -29.58 1.32 1.22
C THR A 382 -29.03 2.16 2.35
N ASP A 383 -29.33 1.78 3.57
CA ASP A 383 -28.83 2.39 4.81
C ASP A 383 -28.53 1.26 5.78
N GLU A 384 -27.26 0.93 5.94
CA GLU A 384 -26.81 -0.22 6.70
C GLU A 384 -25.93 0.21 7.86
N ASN A 385 -26.14 -0.42 9.01
CA ASN A 385 -25.37 -0.21 10.22
C ASN A 385 -24.57 -1.45 10.56
N ASN A 386 -23.27 -1.31 10.68
CA ASN A 386 -22.36 -2.36 11.09
C ASN A 386 -21.77 -2.01 12.47
N PHE A 387 -21.70 -2.98 13.35
CA PHE A 387 -21.01 -2.89 14.63
C PHE A 387 -19.96 -3.99 14.72
N ALA A 388 -18.77 -3.65 15.21
CA ALA A 388 -17.71 -4.63 15.39
C ALA A 388 -16.85 -4.31 16.62
N ILE A 389 -16.45 -5.38 17.33
CA ILE A 389 -15.43 -5.31 18.37
C ILE A 389 -14.19 -6.04 17.89
N SER A 390 -13.05 -5.37 17.98
CA SER A 390 -11.75 -5.89 17.55
C SER A 390 -10.80 -6.02 18.75
N PRO A 391 -10.67 -7.21 19.34
CA PRO A 391 -9.72 -7.46 20.43
C PRO A 391 -8.31 -7.72 19.93
N ARG A 392 -7.32 -7.45 20.78
CA ARG A 392 -5.92 -7.80 20.62
C ARG A 392 -5.32 -8.22 21.95
N VAL A 393 -4.60 -9.34 21.95
CA VAL A 393 -3.83 -9.81 23.10
C VAL A 393 -2.44 -10.19 22.63
N GLY A 394 -1.41 -9.84 23.38
CA GLY A 394 -0.03 -10.19 23.07
C GLY A 394 0.77 -10.45 24.33
N LEU A 395 1.48 -11.58 24.38
CA LEU A 395 2.41 -11.90 25.45
C LEU A 395 3.83 -11.82 24.89
N VAL A 396 4.72 -11.16 25.62
CA VAL A 396 6.14 -11.04 25.27
C VAL A 396 6.98 -11.48 26.48
N TYR A 397 7.92 -12.37 26.19
CA TYR A 397 8.93 -12.80 27.14
C TYR A 397 10.33 -12.43 26.63
N LEU A 398 11.10 -11.73 27.45
CA LEU A 398 12.46 -11.24 27.19
C LEU A 398 13.43 -12.01 28.09
N PRO A 399 13.88 -13.24 27.71
CA PRO A 399 14.86 -13.98 28.50
C PRO A 399 16.22 -13.26 28.61
N MET A 400 16.53 -12.44 27.61
CA MET A 400 17.71 -11.58 27.54
C MET A 400 17.29 -10.23 26.94
N PRO A 401 18.05 -9.13 27.19
CA PRO A 401 17.70 -7.80 26.67
C PRO A 401 17.60 -7.73 25.14
N ASP A 402 18.33 -8.57 24.44
CA ASP A 402 18.43 -8.62 22.98
C ASP A 402 17.62 -9.77 22.34
N LEU A 403 16.88 -10.58 23.16
CA LEU A 403 16.06 -11.70 22.70
C LEU A 403 14.62 -11.54 23.19
N SER A 404 13.68 -11.59 22.28
CA SER A 404 12.24 -11.50 22.55
C SER A 404 11.51 -12.69 21.93
N LEU A 405 10.75 -13.43 22.75
CA LEU A 405 9.77 -14.42 22.33
C LEU A 405 8.39 -13.79 22.47
N TYR A 406 7.51 -14.01 21.51
CA TYR A 406 6.16 -13.43 21.58
C TYR A 406 5.10 -14.35 21.00
N ALA A 407 3.87 -14.19 21.50
CA ALA A 407 2.67 -14.77 20.93
C ALA A 407 1.56 -13.72 20.94
N THR A 408 0.79 -13.61 19.85
CA THR A 408 -0.26 -12.62 19.71
C THR A 408 -1.52 -13.21 19.10
N TYR A 409 -2.67 -12.72 19.56
CA TYR A 409 -3.95 -12.84 18.90
C TYR A 409 -4.42 -11.45 18.49
N SER A 410 -4.93 -11.31 17.28
CA SER A 410 -5.51 -10.06 16.78
C SER A 410 -6.68 -10.32 15.85
N GLN A 411 -7.61 -9.36 15.83
CA GLN A 411 -8.80 -9.40 14.99
C GLN A 411 -8.92 -8.12 14.18
N SER A 412 -9.50 -8.23 12.97
CA SER A 412 -9.94 -7.11 12.16
C SER A 412 -11.29 -7.40 11.54
N PHE A 413 -11.94 -6.35 11.05
CA PHE A 413 -13.21 -6.45 10.36
C PHE A 413 -13.23 -5.55 9.13
N VAL A 414 -14.15 -5.89 8.21
CA VAL A 414 -14.47 -5.08 7.02
C VAL A 414 -15.98 -5.02 6.91
N PRO A 415 -16.60 -3.82 6.94
CA PRO A 415 -18.02 -3.68 6.66
C PRO A 415 -18.33 -4.21 5.27
N GLN A 416 -19.45 -4.89 5.12
CA GLN A 416 -19.96 -5.35 3.85
C GLN A 416 -21.43 -5.01 3.70
N SER A 417 -21.89 -4.87 2.45
CA SER A 417 -23.28 -4.59 2.12
C SER A 417 -23.94 -5.81 1.51
N GLY A 418 -25.21 -5.96 1.78
CA GLY A 418 -26.07 -7.04 1.29
C GLY A 418 -27.02 -7.55 2.36
N GLN A 419 -27.93 -8.41 1.94
CA GLN A 419 -28.97 -8.98 2.79
C GLN A 419 -29.09 -10.49 2.53
N THR A 420 -29.45 -11.22 3.57
CA THR A 420 -29.87 -12.63 3.48
C THR A 420 -31.26 -12.73 2.82
N LYS A 421 -31.70 -13.94 2.55
CA LYS A 421 -33.06 -14.22 2.06
C LYS A 421 -34.15 -13.65 2.98
N ASP A 422 -33.89 -13.64 4.29
CA ASP A 422 -34.81 -13.12 5.30
C ASP A 422 -34.79 -11.60 5.44
N GLY A 423 -33.98 -10.90 4.61
CA GLY A 423 -33.85 -9.45 4.62
C GLY A 423 -32.93 -8.90 5.72
N GLU A 424 -32.23 -9.74 6.46
CA GLU A 424 -31.25 -9.32 7.46
C GLU A 424 -29.97 -8.82 6.78
N ALA A 425 -29.43 -7.69 7.26
CA ALA A 425 -28.16 -7.14 6.77
C ALA A 425 -27.01 -8.12 7.04
N PHE A 426 -26.06 -8.18 6.12
CA PHE A 426 -24.87 -9.01 6.29
C PHE A 426 -24.00 -8.54 7.47
N ASP A 427 -23.60 -9.48 8.30
CA ASP A 427 -22.57 -9.25 9.30
C ASP A 427 -21.24 -8.83 8.65
N PRO A 428 -20.42 -8.00 9.32
CA PRO A 428 -19.10 -7.66 8.81
C PRO A 428 -18.23 -8.90 8.55
N ILE A 429 -17.44 -8.84 7.48
CA ILE A 429 -16.35 -9.79 7.29
C ILE A 429 -15.40 -9.67 8.49
N THR A 430 -15.07 -10.78 9.13
CA THR A 430 -14.18 -10.82 10.29
C THR A 430 -12.90 -11.59 9.94
N SER A 431 -11.77 -11.11 10.42
CA SER A 431 -10.49 -11.79 10.27
C SER A 431 -9.80 -11.97 11.61
N LYS A 432 -9.23 -13.16 11.83
CA LYS A 432 -8.59 -13.56 13.10
C LYS A 432 -7.20 -14.13 12.81
N GLN A 433 -6.22 -13.71 13.59
CA GLN A 433 -4.84 -14.19 13.45
C GLN A 433 -4.27 -14.61 14.79
N TRP A 434 -3.58 -15.75 14.76
CA TRP A 434 -2.61 -16.15 15.76
C TRP A 434 -1.22 -16.05 15.16
N GLU A 435 -0.29 -15.49 15.93
CA GLU A 435 1.11 -15.36 15.52
C GLU A 435 2.01 -15.65 16.71
N ALA A 436 3.08 -16.40 16.49
CA ALA A 436 4.15 -16.60 17.45
C ALA A 436 5.50 -16.38 16.75
N GLY A 437 6.47 -15.86 17.47
CA GLY A 437 7.76 -15.60 16.87
C GLY A 437 8.86 -15.27 17.86
N VAL A 438 10.06 -15.13 17.28
CA VAL A 438 11.27 -14.74 17.99
C VAL A 438 11.92 -13.57 17.29
N LYS A 439 12.42 -12.61 18.06
CA LYS A 439 13.25 -11.49 17.59
C LYS A 439 14.55 -11.47 18.35
N LYS A 440 15.66 -11.31 17.63
CA LYS A 440 17.00 -11.22 18.21
C LYS A 440 17.76 -10.08 17.59
N SER A 441 18.38 -9.26 18.44
CA SER A 441 19.34 -8.24 18.03
C SER A 441 20.77 -8.77 18.14
N PHE A 442 21.64 -8.36 17.22
CA PHE A 442 23.06 -8.70 17.20
C PHE A 442 23.90 -7.43 17.02
N PHE A 443 25.18 -7.51 17.40
CA PHE A 443 26.17 -6.45 17.20
C PHE A 443 25.76 -5.12 17.82
N ASN A 444 25.25 -5.10 19.06
CA ASN A 444 24.73 -3.93 19.77
C ASN A 444 23.61 -3.26 18.96
N ASP A 445 22.55 -4.00 18.67
CA ASP A 445 21.33 -3.59 17.93
C ASP A 445 21.56 -3.13 16.48
N ARG A 446 22.75 -3.36 15.91
CA ARG A 446 22.99 -3.01 14.49
C ARG A 446 22.33 -3.96 13.51
N LEU A 447 22.16 -5.22 13.87
CA LEU A 447 21.49 -6.24 13.05
C LEU A 447 20.31 -6.82 13.83
N SER A 448 19.12 -6.74 13.27
CA SER A 448 17.89 -7.32 13.83
C SER A 448 17.46 -8.52 12.99
N THR A 449 17.10 -9.62 13.66
CA THR A 449 16.50 -10.81 13.04
C THR A 449 15.14 -11.07 13.64
N SER A 450 14.24 -11.60 12.84
CA SER A 450 12.94 -12.07 13.32
C SER A 450 12.48 -13.29 12.53
N LEU A 451 11.92 -14.25 13.25
CA LEU A 451 11.23 -15.42 12.69
C LEU A 451 9.81 -15.42 13.26
N ALA A 452 8.82 -15.52 12.39
CA ALA A 452 7.41 -15.55 12.77
C ALA A 452 6.67 -16.69 12.08
N PHE A 453 5.73 -17.30 12.81
CA PHE A 453 4.76 -18.27 12.33
C PHE A 453 3.37 -17.69 12.53
N TYR A 454 2.51 -17.79 11.53
CA TYR A 454 1.16 -17.26 11.63
C TYR A 454 0.11 -18.19 11.02
N THR A 455 -1.11 -18.06 11.53
CA THR A 455 -2.33 -18.55 10.91
C THR A 455 -3.35 -17.42 10.92
N LEU A 456 -3.92 -17.11 9.78
CA LEU A 456 -4.84 -16.00 9.54
C LEU A 456 -6.06 -16.52 8.81
N SER A 457 -7.26 -16.26 9.33
CA SER A 457 -8.52 -16.63 8.69
C SER A 457 -9.41 -15.42 8.43
N LYS A 458 -10.12 -15.42 7.32
CA LYS A 458 -11.14 -14.45 6.91
C LYS A 458 -12.47 -15.20 6.80
N THR A 459 -13.49 -14.78 7.54
CA THR A 459 -14.81 -15.44 7.66
C THR A 459 -15.94 -14.49 7.33
N ASN A 460 -17.18 -14.99 7.28
CA ASN A 460 -18.36 -14.25 6.87
C ASN A 460 -18.28 -13.78 5.40
N LEU A 461 -17.63 -14.59 4.56
CA LEU A 461 -17.61 -14.31 3.12
C LEU A 461 -18.93 -14.77 2.50
N PRO A 462 -19.56 -13.94 1.65
CA PRO A 462 -20.79 -14.33 0.97
C PRO A 462 -20.52 -15.48 -0.02
N THR A 463 -21.29 -16.54 0.11
CA THR A 463 -21.32 -17.69 -0.83
C THR A 463 -22.76 -17.89 -1.31
N ILE A 464 -22.96 -18.64 -2.38
CA ILE A 464 -24.31 -18.96 -2.90
C ILE A 464 -25.08 -19.72 -1.81
N ASP A 465 -26.37 -19.36 -1.64
CA ASP A 465 -27.27 -20.10 -0.77
C ASP A 465 -27.65 -21.43 -1.45
N PRO A 466 -27.40 -22.60 -0.82
CA PRO A 466 -27.73 -23.91 -1.42
C PRO A 466 -29.24 -24.18 -1.57
N GLU A 467 -30.07 -23.43 -0.84
CA GLU A 467 -31.53 -23.55 -0.94
C GLU A 467 -32.13 -22.58 -1.97
N ASP A 468 -31.42 -21.49 -2.31
CA ASP A 468 -31.89 -20.48 -3.23
C ASP A 468 -30.70 -19.69 -3.84
N GLU A 469 -30.30 -20.06 -5.05
CA GLU A 469 -29.11 -19.49 -5.73
C GLU A 469 -29.22 -17.99 -6.01
N GLU A 470 -30.41 -17.37 -5.91
CA GLU A 470 -30.55 -15.90 -6.04
C GLU A 470 -30.04 -15.16 -4.81
N TYR A 471 -29.87 -15.84 -3.70
CA TYR A 471 -29.41 -15.28 -2.42
C TYR A 471 -28.00 -15.74 -2.06
N LYS A 472 -27.47 -15.12 -1.02
CA LYS A 472 -26.15 -15.45 -0.46
C LYS A 472 -26.24 -15.64 1.05
N ILE A 473 -25.42 -16.56 1.54
CA ILE A 473 -25.21 -16.82 2.97
C ILE A 473 -23.75 -16.54 3.38
N LEU A 474 -23.51 -16.23 4.65
CA LEU A 474 -22.20 -15.80 5.16
C LEU A 474 -21.40 -16.98 5.75
N ILE A 475 -21.17 -18.03 4.99
CA ILE A 475 -20.41 -19.20 5.48
C ILE A 475 -19.00 -19.31 4.93
N GLY A 476 -18.66 -18.52 3.92
CA GLY A 476 -17.37 -18.57 3.25
C GLY A 476 -16.23 -18.28 4.20
N LYS A 477 -15.13 -19.06 4.07
CA LYS A 477 -13.91 -18.89 4.84
C LYS A 477 -12.68 -19.10 3.96
N GLN A 478 -11.72 -18.22 4.13
CA GLN A 478 -10.37 -18.34 3.57
C GLN A 478 -9.36 -18.39 4.71
N THR A 479 -8.32 -19.19 4.55
CA THR A 479 -7.26 -19.32 5.57
C THR A 479 -5.89 -19.19 4.92
N SER A 480 -5.00 -18.47 5.58
CA SER A 480 -3.60 -18.35 5.21
C SER A 480 -2.72 -18.77 6.38
N LYS A 481 -1.68 -19.55 6.09
CA LYS A 481 -0.66 -19.98 7.06
C LYS A 481 0.71 -19.70 6.47
N GLY A 482 1.67 -19.37 7.32
CA GLY A 482 3.00 -19.11 6.78
C GLY A 482 4.09 -18.90 7.81
N ILE A 483 5.29 -18.74 7.24
CA ILE A 483 6.54 -18.50 7.96
C ILE A 483 7.21 -17.27 7.35
N GLU A 484 7.70 -16.38 8.19
CA GLU A 484 8.41 -15.18 7.76
C GLU A 484 9.75 -15.09 8.51
N LEU A 485 10.85 -14.94 7.76
CA LEU A 485 12.18 -14.68 8.28
C LEU A 485 12.67 -13.32 7.78
N SER A 486 13.19 -12.49 8.67
CA SER A 486 13.77 -11.19 8.33
C SER A 486 15.13 -11.01 9.01
N VAL A 487 16.13 -10.53 8.27
CA VAL A 487 17.46 -10.16 8.77
C VAL A 487 17.82 -8.81 8.20
N ASN A 488 17.81 -7.77 9.02
CA ASN A 488 17.96 -6.39 8.55
C ASN A 488 18.92 -5.60 9.43
N GLY A 489 19.87 -4.87 8.81
CA GLY A 489 20.78 -4.00 9.56
C GLY A 489 22.18 -3.96 8.98
N GLU A 490 23.17 -3.77 9.86
CA GLU A 490 24.57 -3.66 9.52
C GLU A 490 25.37 -4.81 10.17
N ILE A 491 26.01 -5.62 9.33
CA ILE A 491 26.96 -6.66 9.79
C ILE A 491 28.22 -5.97 10.32
N THR A 492 28.69 -4.96 9.59
CA THR A 492 29.73 -4.03 10.03
C THR A 492 29.26 -2.60 9.76
N PRO A 493 29.91 -1.55 10.32
CA PRO A 493 29.56 -0.17 9.97
C PRO A 493 29.63 0.16 8.48
N SER A 494 30.36 -0.64 7.70
CA SER A 494 30.49 -0.49 6.24
C SER A 494 29.56 -1.39 5.44
N TRP A 495 29.08 -2.49 5.99
CA TRP A 495 28.34 -3.53 5.28
C TRP A 495 26.92 -3.66 5.83
N SER A 496 25.94 -3.27 5.03
CA SER A 496 24.50 -3.39 5.33
C SER A 496 23.87 -4.54 4.56
N VAL A 497 22.90 -5.22 5.19
CA VAL A 497 22.13 -6.30 4.61
C VAL A 497 20.64 -6.14 4.96
N ALA A 498 19.78 -6.47 4.01
CA ALA A 498 18.36 -6.68 4.22
C ALA A 498 17.97 -7.99 3.49
N PHE A 499 17.71 -9.02 4.26
CA PHE A 499 17.26 -10.32 3.75
C PHE A 499 15.89 -10.64 4.33
N ASN A 500 14.97 -11.08 3.48
CA ASN A 500 13.65 -11.49 3.89
C ASN A 500 13.21 -12.71 3.09
N TYR A 501 12.65 -13.68 3.77
CA TYR A 501 12.01 -14.86 3.19
C TYR A 501 10.60 -14.98 3.74
N ALA A 502 9.65 -15.35 2.89
CA ALA A 502 8.29 -15.67 3.30
C ALA A 502 7.79 -16.93 2.56
N TYR A 503 7.18 -17.82 3.32
CA TYR A 503 6.34 -18.89 2.82
C TYR A 503 4.90 -18.61 3.21
N THR A 504 3.97 -18.66 2.24
CA THR A 504 2.54 -18.37 2.44
C THR A 504 1.70 -19.41 1.71
N HIS A 505 0.86 -20.12 2.42
CA HIS A 505 -0.16 -21.00 1.86
C HIS A 505 -1.55 -20.43 2.19
N ALA A 506 -2.28 -19.99 1.16
CA ALA A 506 -3.57 -19.33 1.30
C ALA A 506 -4.62 -20.00 0.41
N GLU A 507 -5.73 -20.43 0.99
CA GLU A 507 -6.75 -21.23 0.34
C GLU A 507 -8.17 -20.94 0.85
N VAL A 508 -9.17 -21.37 0.08
CA VAL A 508 -10.58 -21.45 0.49
C VAL A 508 -10.71 -22.65 1.43
N THR A 509 -11.19 -22.44 2.65
CA THR A 509 -11.37 -23.50 3.66
C THR A 509 -12.82 -23.79 4.01
N LYS A 510 -13.78 -22.97 3.54
CA LYS A 510 -15.21 -23.23 3.61
C LYS A 510 -15.93 -22.45 2.51
N THR A 511 -16.80 -23.11 1.78
CA THR A 511 -17.64 -22.53 0.71
C THR A 511 -18.76 -23.49 0.33
N ASN A 512 -19.85 -22.97 -0.25
CA ASN A 512 -20.86 -23.73 -0.98
C ASN A 512 -20.79 -23.45 -2.49
N ASP A 513 -19.82 -22.67 -2.94
CA ASP A 513 -19.60 -22.38 -4.36
C ASP A 513 -18.76 -23.51 -4.97
N GLU A 514 -19.36 -24.31 -5.83
CA GLU A 514 -18.71 -25.43 -6.52
C GLU A 514 -17.65 -24.94 -7.53
N THR A 515 -17.74 -23.69 -7.98
CA THR A 515 -16.75 -23.07 -8.87
C THR A 515 -15.39 -22.92 -8.18
N TYR A 516 -15.41 -22.68 -6.87
CA TYR A 516 -14.21 -22.52 -6.05
C TYR A 516 -14.30 -23.40 -4.80
N PRO A 517 -14.10 -24.72 -4.97
CA PRO A 517 -14.24 -25.69 -3.87
C PRO A 517 -13.19 -25.47 -2.76
N VAL A 518 -13.42 -26.12 -1.63
CA VAL A 518 -12.44 -26.15 -0.53
C VAL A 518 -11.10 -26.69 -1.04
N GLY A 519 -9.99 -26.03 -0.66
CA GLY A 519 -8.63 -26.32 -1.13
C GLY A 519 -8.20 -25.44 -2.32
N THR A 520 -9.11 -24.66 -2.93
CA THR A 520 -8.75 -23.72 -3.98
C THR A 520 -7.76 -22.65 -3.46
N GLN A 521 -6.56 -22.60 -4.00
CA GLN A 521 -5.54 -21.60 -3.63
C GLN A 521 -5.95 -20.21 -4.10
N LEU A 522 -5.66 -19.21 -3.28
CA LEU A 522 -5.98 -17.82 -3.60
C LEU A 522 -5.12 -17.29 -4.75
N ALA A 523 -5.77 -16.59 -5.68
CA ALA A 523 -5.12 -16.05 -6.87
C ALA A 523 -4.05 -14.98 -6.54
N ASN A 524 -3.02 -14.90 -7.38
CA ASN A 524 -1.91 -13.96 -7.31
C ASN A 524 -1.03 -14.08 -6.04
N ILE A 525 -1.15 -15.19 -5.31
CA ILE A 525 -0.36 -15.47 -4.10
C ILE A 525 0.71 -16.51 -4.42
N SER A 526 1.98 -16.11 -4.38
CA SER A 526 3.10 -17.03 -4.51
C SER A 526 3.41 -17.69 -3.17
N PRO A 527 3.55 -19.00 -3.11
CA PRO A 527 3.92 -19.71 -1.89
C PRO A 527 5.29 -19.29 -1.34
N SER A 528 6.24 -18.97 -2.19
CA SER A 528 7.61 -18.66 -1.76
C SER A 528 8.09 -17.35 -2.35
N GLN A 529 8.62 -16.51 -1.49
CA GLN A 529 9.23 -15.23 -1.85
C GLN A 529 10.49 -15.02 -1.03
N PHE A 530 11.58 -14.59 -1.67
CA PHE A 530 12.69 -14.06 -0.92
C PHE A 530 13.28 -12.80 -1.57
N ASN A 531 13.90 -11.95 -0.75
CA ASN A 531 14.49 -10.71 -1.16
C ASN A 531 15.80 -10.52 -0.39
N LEU A 532 16.88 -10.25 -1.11
CA LEU A 532 18.17 -9.92 -0.55
C LEU A 532 18.62 -8.58 -1.12
N TRP A 533 18.95 -7.64 -0.27
CA TRP A 533 19.68 -6.43 -0.65
C TRP A 533 20.93 -6.32 0.19
N THR A 534 22.05 -6.00 -0.42
CA THR A 534 23.32 -5.77 0.28
C THR A 534 24.04 -4.55 -0.27
N SER A 535 24.70 -3.79 0.61
CA SER A 535 25.47 -2.62 0.20
C SER A 535 26.73 -2.46 1.05
N TYR A 536 27.82 -2.05 0.42
CA TYR A 536 29.09 -1.77 1.05
C TYR A 536 29.50 -0.31 0.87
N LEU A 537 29.88 0.36 1.96
CA LEU A 537 30.33 1.76 1.99
C LEU A 537 31.82 1.82 2.33
N ILE A 538 32.64 2.41 1.46
CA ILE A 538 34.06 2.69 1.73
C ILE A 538 34.15 3.92 2.63
N ARG A 539 34.65 3.71 3.84
CA ARG A 539 34.69 4.75 4.89
C ARG A 539 36.04 5.46 5.03
N LYS A 540 37.12 4.93 4.46
CA LYS A 540 38.49 5.44 4.57
C LYS A 540 39.18 5.44 3.20
N GLY A 541 40.29 6.15 3.08
CA GLY A 541 41.13 6.21 1.88
C GLY A 541 40.63 7.19 0.82
N PRO A 542 41.26 7.18 -0.38
CA PRO A 542 41.01 8.17 -1.43
C PRO A 542 39.61 8.12 -2.01
N VAL A 543 38.97 6.96 -2.00
CA VAL A 543 37.60 6.75 -2.49
C VAL A 543 36.57 6.71 -1.34
N LYS A 544 36.86 7.29 -0.18
CA LYS A 544 35.91 7.44 0.92
C LYS A 544 34.63 8.09 0.44
N GLY A 545 33.48 7.44 0.77
CA GLY A 545 32.14 7.85 0.34
C GLY A 545 31.62 7.12 -0.88
N LEU A 546 32.46 6.26 -1.53
CA LEU A 546 31.99 5.32 -2.54
C LEU A 546 31.19 4.20 -1.86
N SER A 547 30.00 3.92 -2.37
CA SER A 547 29.17 2.78 -1.99
C SER A 547 28.70 2.02 -3.22
N PHE A 548 28.58 0.74 -3.09
CA PHE A 548 28.07 -0.15 -4.15
C PHE A 548 27.33 -1.32 -3.52
N GLY A 549 26.50 -1.97 -4.31
CA GLY A 549 25.74 -3.12 -3.86
C GLY A 549 24.69 -3.55 -4.86
N GLY A 550 23.79 -4.40 -4.42
CA GLY A 550 22.74 -4.91 -5.26
C GLY A 550 21.68 -5.70 -4.50
N GLY A 551 20.67 -6.10 -5.24
CA GLY A 551 19.56 -6.89 -4.75
C GLY A 551 19.31 -8.11 -5.62
N TRP A 552 18.84 -9.18 -4.99
CA TRP A 552 18.31 -10.37 -5.64
C TRP A 552 16.92 -10.66 -5.09
N TYR A 553 15.95 -10.75 -5.97
CA TYR A 553 14.54 -10.92 -5.67
C TYR A 553 14.02 -12.17 -6.35
N PHE A 554 13.34 -13.01 -5.62
CA PHE A 554 12.70 -14.22 -6.13
C PHE A 554 11.21 -14.21 -5.80
N GLN A 555 10.40 -14.55 -6.78
CA GLN A 555 8.98 -14.79 -6.64
C GLN A 555 8.67 -16.16 -7.22
N GLY A 556 8.12 -17.07 -6.43
CA GLY A 556 7.72 -18.40 -6.88
C GLY A 556 6.47 -18.38 -7.74
N LYS A 557 6.16 -19.50 -8.38
CA LYS A 557 4.94 -19.69 -9.19
C LYS A 557 3.68 -19.38 -8.39
N SER A 558 2.63 -18.90 -9.08
CA SER A 558 1.31 -18.68 -8.49
C SER A 558 0.22 -18.79 -9.54
N TYR A 559 -1.02 -18.99 -9.12
CA TYR A 559 -2.17 -18.92 -10.01
C TYR A 559 -2.61 -17.47 -10.19
N GLY A 560 -2.93 -17.06 -11.42
CA GLY A 560 -3.38 -15.71 -11.74
C GLY A 560 -4.84 -15.47 -11.41
N ASN A 561 -5.69 -16.50 -11.45
CA ASN A 561 -7.11 -16.42 -11.12
C ASN A 561 -7.55 -17.58 -10.20
N MET A 562 -8.73 -17.48 -9.64
CA MET A 562 -9.29 -18.49 -8.72
C MET A 562 -9.65 -19.80 -9.43
N ALA A 563 -9.90 -19.77 -10.73
CA ALA A 563 -10.19 -20.97 -11.54
C ALA A 563 -8.91 -21.74 -11.92
N HIS A 564 -7.73 -21.24 -11.56
CA HIS A 564 -6.42 -21.82 -11.85
C HIS A 564 -6.17 -22.08 -13.35
N THR A 565 -6.77 -21.24 -14.22
CA THR A 565 -6.58 -21.31 -15.69
C THR A 565 -5.47 -20.40 -16.19
N ILE A 566 -4.82 -19.65 -15.29
CA ILE A 566 -3.69 -18.78 -15.58
C ILE A 566 -2.54 -19.14 -14.66
N ASP A 567 -1.46 -19.63 -15.22
CA ASP A 567 -0.21 -19.83 -14.51
C ASP A 567 0.68 -18.59 -14.59
N LEU A 568 1.18 -18.15 -13.45
CA LEU A 568 2.20 -17.11 -13.34
C LEU A 568 3.52 -17.76 -12.96
N ASP A 569 4.46 -17.77 -13.88
CA ASP A 569 5.76 -18.37 -13.69
C ASP A 569 6.59 -17.70 -12.59
N ALA A 570 7.50 -18.48 -12.01
CA ALA A 570 8.49 -17.96 -11.10
C ALA A 570 9.49 -17.05 -11.83
N TYR A 571 9.95 -16.00 -11.16
CA TYR A 571 10.95 -15.11 -11.72
C TYR A 571 12.00 -14.67 -10.71
N HIS A 572 13.18 -14.28 -11.24
CA HIS A 572 14.29 -13.72 -10.50
C HIS A 572 14.65 -12.35 -11.05
N LEU A 573 14.85 -11.38 -10.19
CA LEU A 573 15.32 -10.06 -10.58
C LEU A 573 16.62 -9.76 -9.86
N VAL A 574 17.57 -9.16 -10.57
CA VAL A 574 18.82 -8.68 -10.01
C VAL A 574 18.95 -7.19 -10.30
N ASP A 575 19.21 -6.43 -9.26
CA ASP A 575 19.49 -4.99 -9.35
C ASP A 575 20.90 -4.72 -8.83
N CYS A 576 21.55 -3.67 -9.34
CA CYS A 576 22.84 -3.21 -8.81
C CYS A 576 22.90 -1.68 -8.79
N PHE A 577 23.75 -1.15 -7.90
CA PHE A 577 23.97 0.28 -7.83
C PHE A 577 25.42 0.61 -7.48
N VAL A 578 25.81 1.82 -7.85
CA VAL A 578 27.01 2.50 -7.37
C VAL A 578 26.66 3.94 -7.01
N ALA A 579 27.20 4.45 -5.90
CA ALA A 579 27.00 5.82 -5.50
C ALA A 579 28.27 6.40 -4.87
N TYR A 580 28.49 7.68 -5.11
CA TYR A 580 29.58 8.44 -4.52
C TYR A 580 29.02 9.66 -3.79
N LYS A 581 29.27 9.73 -2.48
CA LYS A 581 28.79 10.82 -1.63
C LYS A 581 29.99 11.60 -1.06
N ARG A 582 29.96 12.90 -1.26
CA ARG A 582 30.84 13.89 -0.61
C ARG A 582 29.96 14.87 0.18
N SER A 583 30.57 15.80 0.90
CA SER A 583 29.93 16.70 1.87
C SER A 583 28.55 17.19 1.45
N PHE A 584 28.41 17.84 0.31
CA PHE A 584 27.19 18.49 -0.13
C PHE A 584 26.51 17.81 -1.34
N TYR A 585 27.13 16.79 -1.98
CA TYR A 585 26.53 16.11 -3.12
C TYR A 585 26.61 14.58 -3.04
N LYS A 586 25.68 13.92 -3.71
CA LYS A 586 25.67 12.48 -3.99
C LYS A 586 25.34 12.27 -5.47
N ILE A 587 26.18 11.50 -6.16
CA ILE A 587 25.91 10.98 -7.50
C ILE A 587 25.68 9.49 -7.35
N SER A 588 24.67 8.93 -8.03
CA SER A 588 24.45 7.49 -8.05
C SER A 588 23.88 7.00 -9.38
N ALA A 589 24.24 5.77 -9.74
CA ALA A 589 23.67 5.05 -10.86
C ALA A 589 23.10 3.71 -10.38
N ASN A 590 21.90 3.38 -10.84
CA ASN A 590 21.20 2.14 -10.53
C ASN A 590 20.82 1.44 -11.84
N LEU A 591 21.12 0.17 -11.94
CA LEU A 591 20.63 -0.71 -13.01
C LEU A 591 19.68 -1.73 -12.40
N LYS A 592 18.40 -1.60 -12.72
CA LYS A 592 17.33 -2.50 -12.25
C LYS A 592 17.02 -3.54 -13.33
N ASN A 593 16.65 -4.76 -12.91
CA ASN A 593 16.41 -5.89 -13.79
C ASN A 593 17.58 -6.10 -14.77
N VAL A 594 18.78 -6.32 -14.22
CA VAL A 594 20.06 -6.37 -14.95
C VAL A 594 20.01 -7.32 -16.15
N PHE A 595 19.36 -8.48 -15.99
CA PHE A 595 19.25 -9.51 -17.03
C PHE A 595 18.10 -9.27 -18.01
N ASN A 596 17.34 -8.18 -17.84
CA ASN A 596 16.17 -7.84 -18.65
C ASN A 596 15.15 -8.99 -18.74
N GLN A 597 14.94 -9.68 -17.62
CA GLN A 597 13.96 -10.75 -17.53
C GLN A 597 12.55 -10.20 -17.77
N GLU A 598 11.81 -10.82 -18.67
CA GLU A 598 10.39 -10.59 -18.83
C GLU A 598 9.63 -11.41 -17.78
N TYR A 599 8.68 -10.77 -17.08
CA TYR A 599 7.93 -11.39 -16.00
C TYR A 599 6.58 -10.70 -15.80
N TYR A 600 5.64 -11.42 -15.18
CA TYR A 600 4.30 -10.91 -14.91
C TYR A 600 4.07 -10.83 -13.39
N THR A 601 3.58 -9.68 -12.94
CA THR A 601 3.37 -9.40 -11.51
C THR A 601 2.06 -9.97 -10.99
N GLY A 602 1.09 -10.21 -11.88
CA GLY A 602 -0.21 -10.76 -11.53
C GLY A 602 -1.16 -10.76 -12.72
N SER A 603 -2.39 -11.19 -12.50
CA SER A 603 -3.45 -11.18 -13.50
C SER A 603 -4.76 -10.58 -12.95
N GLN A 604 -5.63 -10.19 -13.86
CA GLN A 604 -6.99 -9.75 -13.57
C GLN A 604 -7.98 -10.40 -14.53
N GLY A 605 -9.02 -10.99 -13.96
CA GLY A 605 -9.99 -11.76 -14.75
C GLY A 605 -9.37 -13.00 -15.36
N ASN A 606 -9.87 -13.40 -16.54
CA ASN A 606 -9.48 -14.66 -17.19
C ASN A 606 -8.49 -14.48 -18.36
N TYR A 607 -8.15 -13.24 -18.72
CA TYR A 607 -7.39 -12.98 -19.95
C TYR A 607 -6.28 -11.94 -19.81
N LEU A 608 -6.15 -11.24 -18.68
CA LEU A 608 -5.25 -10.09 -18.57
C LEU A 608 -4.12 -10.37 -17.60
N LEU A 609 -2.89 -10.21 -18.08
CA LEU A 609 -1.68 -10.19 -17.29
C LEU A 609 -1.10 -8.78 -17.19
N PHE A 610 -0.37 -8.53 -16.11
CA PHE A 610 0.34 -7.28 -15.91
C PHE A 610 1.85 -7.52 -15.94
N PRO A 611 2.55 -7.02 -16.98
CA PRO A 611 3.98 -7.18 -17.06
C PRO A 611 4.69 -6.35 -15.99
N GLY A 612 5.80 -6.87 -15.51
CA GLY A 612 6.72 -6.15 -14.63
C GLY A 612 7.59 -5.17 -15.43
N SER A 613 8.47 -4.45 -14.71
CA SER A 613 9.34 -3.45 -15.35
C SER A 613 10.47 -4.10 -16.14
N ALA A 614 10.70 -3.64 -17.34
CA ALA A 614 11.87 -3.99 -18.13
C ALA A 614 13.16 -3.41 -17.50
N ARG A 615 14.34 -3.80 -18.03
CA ARG A 615 15.63 -3.26 -17.55
C ARG A 615 15.65 -1.73 -17.62
N THR A 616 16.05 -1.11 -16.52
CA THR A 616 16.03 0.34 -16.34
C THR A 616 17.34 0.83 -15.74
N LEU A 617 18.01 1.75 -16.42
CA LEU A 617 19.14 2.51 -15.86
C LEU A 617 18.62 3.85 -15.35
N MET A 618 19.03 4.25 -14.17
CA MET A 618 18.71 5.54 -13.56
C MET A 618 19.96 6.20 -12.96
N VAL A 619 20.20 7.44 -13.30
CA VAL A 619 21.26 8.27 -12.75
C VAL A 619 20.66 9.39 -11.91
N MET A 620 21.24 9.69 -10.77
CA MET A 620 20.78 10.71 -9.84
C MET A 620 21.93 11.63 -9.41
N LEU A 621 21.66 12.91 -9.39
CA LEU A 621 22.46 13.93 -8.68
C LEU A 621 21.60 14.54 -7.57
N ALA A 622 22.07 14.46 -6.34
CA ALA A 622 21.46 15.12 -5.18
C ALA A 622 22.45 16.08 -4.54
N VAL A 623 22.02 17.30 -4.26
CA VAL A 623 22.78 18.32 -3.54
C VAL A 623 22.04 18.70 -2.26
N ASN A 624 22.81 18.94 -1.17
CA ASN A 624 22.25 19.32 0.14
C ASN A 624 23.21 20.34 0.79
N PHE A 625 22.65 21.46 1.21
CA PHE A 625 23.34 22.57 1.88
C PHE A 625 22.77 22.80 3.27
#